data_41fb81634b2d6122f4606d33ba73e632
#
_entry.id   41fb81634b2d6122f4606d33ba73e632
#
_cell.length_a   1.000
_cell.length_b   1.000
_cell.length_c   1.000
_cell.angle_alpha   90.00
_cell.angle_beta   90.00
_cell.angle_gamma   90.00
#
_symmetry.space_group_name_H-M   'P 1'
#
loop_
_entity.id
_entity.type
_entity.pdbx_description
1 polymer ?
#
loop_
_entity_poly.entity_id
_entity_poly.type
_entity_poly.pdbx_seq_one_letter_code
_entity_poly.pdbx_strand_id
1 'polypeptide(L)'
;MSVVIGFYEYLIDTEGIEFKFPLWESAITSITYQDNRGFKQSKQVKTKDISRVVSTSNPDLFDDAIVDGGRLHPLAHEQQIALVKALKTIGNTEMTLGFLIALTTGARIQTVFTLRKKHFEKTLKDGEDELKIKVGYGTDCYTKFNKIHTLIFSSWVYQKMRIYLNSPRYKKREEKATHIFAEQNRQYIFLTNRGTPFYAAHDNPYRHLYTTQKYQT
;
A
#
# COMPACT_ATOMS: atom_id res chain seq x y z
N MET A 1 11.43 7.74 23.02
CA MET A 1 11.04 6.96 24.22
C MET A 1 11.76 5.61 24.28
N SER A 2 11.88 4.84 23.21
CA SER A 2 12.58 3.52 23.21
C SER A 2 14.07 3.58 23.62
N VAL A 3 14.80 4.62 23.23
CA VAL A 3 16.23 4.78 23.58
C VAL A 3 16.43 4.96 25.07
N VAL A 4 15.60 5.76 25.72
CA VAL A 4 15.66 6.01 27.17
C VAL A 4 15.36 4.73 27.95
N ILE A 5 14.35 3.99 27.54
CA ILE A 5 13.99 2.70 28.16
C ILE A 5 15.13 1.71 27.99
N GLY A 6 15.71 1.60 26.78
CA GLY A 6 16.84 0.72 26.52
C GLY A 6 18.08 1.07 27.33
N PHE A 7 18.34 2.35 27.60
CA PHE A 7 19.43 2.78 28.48
C PHE A 7 19.22 2.32 29.91
N TYR A 8 18.03 2.48 30.50
CA TYR A 8 17.74 2.01 31.81
C TYR A 8 17.74 0.47 31.93
N GLU A 9 17.29 -0.25 30.88
CA GLU A 9 17.42 -1.71 30.85
C GLU A 9 18.88 -2.13 30.87
N TYR A 10 19.74 -1.48 30.10
CA TYR A 10 21.18 -1.73 30.11
C TYR A 10 21.76 -1.52 31.52
N LEU A 11 21.40 -0.44 32.23
CA LEU A 11 21.86 -0.18 33.58
C LEU A 11 21.42 -1.27 34.55
N ILE A 12 20.21 -1.78 34.46
CA ILE A 12 19.68 -2.84 35.30
C ILE A 12 20.31 -4.20 34.97
N ASP A 13 20.23 -4.59 33.70
CA ASP A 13 20.53 -5.95 33.26
C ASP A 13 22.06 -6.19 33.08
N THR A 14 22.83 -5.16 32.74
CA THR A 14 24.27 -5.27 32.45
C THR A 14 25.13 -4.71 33.55
N GLU A 15 24.79 -3.52 34.07
CA GLU A 15 25.56 -2.83 35.12
C GLU A 15 25.11 -3.20 36.53
N GLY A 16 23.99 -3.94 36.68
CA GLY A 16 23.48 -4.39 37.96
C GLY A 16 23.02 -3.27 38.88
N ILE A 17 22.64 -2.12 38.34
CA ILE A 17 22.21 -0.97 39.16
C ILE A 17 20.80 -1.21 39.68
N GLU A 18 20.65 -1.22 40.99
CA GLU A 18 19.38 -1.28 41.69
C GLU A 18 18.83 0.13 41.92
N PHE A 19 17.62 0.39 41.44
CA PHE A 19 16.91 1.64 41.66
C PHE A 19 16.01 1.52 42.92
N LYS A 20 15.96 2.55 43.72
CA LYS A 20 15.16 2.61 44.95
C LYS A 20 13.66 2.32 44.71
N PHE A 21 13.17 2.66 43.54
CA PHE A 21 11.79 2.39 43.11
C PHE A 21 11.82 1.67 41.78
N PRO A 22 10.88 0.74 41.50
CA PRO A 22 10.77 0.12 40.20
C PRO A 22 10.49 1.20 39.13
N LEU A 23 11.25 1.17 38.04
CA LEU A 23 11.11 2.15 36.96
C LEU A 23 9.85 1.93 36.16
N TRP A 24 9.35 0.69 36.12
CA TRP A 24 8.12 0.26 35.41
C TRP A 24 7.68 -1.12 35.89
N GLU A 25 6.40 -1.41 35.67
CA GLU A 25 5.87 -2.76 35.80
C GLU A 25 5.92 -3.45 34.43
N SER A 26 6.32 -4.71 34.42
CA SER A 26 6.38 -5.51 33.19
C SER A 26 5.24 -6.51 33.17
N ALA A 27 4.50 -6.57 32.06
CA ALA A 27 3.47 -7.56 31.81
C ALA A 27 3.78 -8.32 30.49
N ILE A 28 3.33 -9.56 30.41
CA ILE A 28 3.40 -10.35 29.17
C ILE A 28 2.04 -10.28 28.49
N THR A 29 2.02 -9.74 27.27
CA THR A 29 0.80 -9.63 26.47
C THR A 29 0.96 -10.42 25.19
N SER A 30 -0.07 -11.18 24.81
CA SER A 30 -0.10 -11.89 23.53
C SER A 30 -0.62 -10.98 22.42
N ILE A 31 0.20 -10.77 21.40
CA ILE A 31 -0.19 -10.04 20.19
C ILE A 31 -0.48 -11.04 19.09
N THR A 32 -1.69 -10.99 18.55
CA THR A 32 -2.08 -11.82 17.39
C THR A 32 -1.89 -11.00 16.12
N TYR A 33 -1.15 -11.55 15.16
CA TYR A 33 -0.93 -10.95 13.84
C TYR A 33 -1.12 -11.98 12.74
N GLN A 34 -1.34 -11.52 11.52
CA GLN A 34 -1.33 -12.40 10.36
C GLN A 34 0.04 -12.36 9.69
N ASP A 35 0.57 -13.55 9.39
CA ASP A 35 1.80 -13.65 8.61
C ASP A 35 1.57 -13.27 7.14
N ASN A 36 2.65 -13.23 6.35
CA ASN A 36 2.59 -12.88 4.93
C ASN A 36 1.75 -13.85 4.08
N ARG A 37 1.41 -15.01 4.63
CA ARG A 37 0.58 -16.05 4.00
C ARG A 37 -0.88 -15.98 4.45
N GLY A 38 -1.21 -15.05 5.37
CA GLY A 38 -2.56 -14.86 5.88
C GLY A 38 -2.92 -15.75 7.08
N PHE A 39 -1.99 -16.55 7.61
CA PHE A 39 -2.22 -17.34 8.82
C PHE A 39 -2.13 -16.47 10.08
N LYS A 40 -3.04 -16.72 11.02
CA LYS A 40 -2.99 -16.08 12.33
C LYS A 40 -1.84 -16.66 13.14
N GLN A 41 -0.93 -15.84 13.56
CA GLN A 41 0.18 -16.13 14.46
C GLN A 41 -0.02 -15.37 15.76
N SER A 42 0.45 -15.96 16.87
CA SER A 42 0.46 -15.33 18.17
C SER A 42 1.89 -15.23 18.69
N LYS A 43 2.28 -14.06 19.16
CA LYS A 43 3.58 -13.82 19.78
C LYS A 43 3.39 -13.20 21.15
N GLN A 44 4.05 -13.75 22.16
CA GLN A 44 4.13 -13.12 23.47
C GLN A 44 5.14 -11.96 23.43
N VAL A 45 4.74 -10.82 23.91
CA VAL A 45 5.56 -9.60 23.98
C VAL A 45 5.55 -9.07 25.40
N LYS A 46 6.74 -8.81 25.93
CA LYS A 46 6.89 -8.13 27.22
C LYS A 46 6.54 -6.64 27.03
N THR A 47 5.53 -6.19 27.72
CA THR A 47 5.09 -4.78 27.72
C THR A 47 5.46 -4.14 29.06
N LYS A 48 5.54 -2.81 29.08
CA LYS A 48 5.83 -2.00 30.26
C LYS A 48 4.71 -0.98 30.44
N ASP A 49 4.34 -0.69 31.67
CA ASP A 49 3.25 0.24 32.01
C ASP A 49 3.51 1.69 31.60
N ILE A 50 4.79 2.06 31.43
CA ILE A 50 5.20 3.37 30.87
C ILE A 50 4.92 3.52 29.37
N SER A 51 4.61 2.45 28.66
CA SER A 51 4.07 2.57 27.31
C SER A 51 2.67 3.18 27.43
N ARG A 52 2.57 4.49 27.21
CA ARG A 52 1.27 5.16 27.12
C ARG A 52 0.43 4.42 26.10
N VAL A 53 -0.56 3.69 26.57
CA VAL A 53 -1.71 3.40 25.75
C VAL A 53 -2.28 4.78 25.45
N VAL A 54 -2.08 5.29 24.25
CA VAL A 54 -2.90 6.37 23.75
C VAL A 54 -4.30 5.76 23.80
N SER A 55 -5.06 6.12 24.85
CA SER A 55 -6.48 5.81 24.86
C SER A 55 -6.99 6.37 23.55
N THR A 56 -7.34 5.48 22.63
CA THR A 56 -8.19 5.87 21.52
C THR A 56 -9.41 6.46 22.22
N SER A 57 -9.50 7.79 22.25
CA SER A 57 -10.74 8.47 22.58
C SER A 57 -11.81 7.67 21.84
N ASN A 58 -12.85 7.24 22.54
CA ASN A 58 -13.97 6.52 21.91
C ASN A 58 -14.19 7.17 20.57
N PRO A 59 -14.08 6.41 19.45
CA PRO A 59 -14.33 7.01 18.16
C PRO A 59 -15.70 7.63 18.28
N ASP A 60 -15.76 8.94 18.11
CA ASP A 60 -17.02 9.64 18.05
C ASP A 60 -17.81 8.89 16.97
N LEU A 61 -18.98 8.31 17.31
CA LEU A 61 -19.76 7.49 16.41
C LEU A 61 -20.14 8.25 15.13
N PHE A 62 -19.92 9.56 15.12
CA PHE A 62 -20.14 10.49 14.00
C PHE A 62 -18.82 11.01 13.37
N ASP A 63 -17.66 10.49 13.77
CA ASP A 63 -16.40 10.89 13.18
C ASP A 63 -16.11 10.04 11.94
N ASP A 64 -16.34 10.60 10.77
CA ASP A 64 -16.03 9.99 9.46
C ASP A 64 -14.52 9.78 9.20
N ALA A 65 -13.68 10.01 10.22
CA ALA A 65 -12.24 9.86 10.09
C ALA A 65 -11.82 8.39 10.12
N ILE A 66 -11.01 8.00 9.14
CA ILE A 66 -10.37 6.69 9.08
C ILE A 66 -9.01 6.78 9.77
N VAL A 67 -8.75 5.90 10.74
CA VAL A 67 -7.45 5.81 11.39
C VAL A 67 -6.54 4.83 10.63
N ASP A 68 -5.63 5.35 9.82
CA ASP A 68 -4.62 4.55 9.10
C ASP A 68 -3.28 5.31 9.05
N GLY A 69 -2.52 5.24 10.16
CA GLY A 69 -1.26 5.98 10.32
C GLY A 69 -1.43 7.49 10.54
N GLY A 70 -2.66 7.93 10.73
CA GLY A 70 -3.11 9.30 10.97
C GLY A 70 -4.62 9.36 10.91
N ARG A 71 -5.19 10.51 11.20
CA ARG A 71 -6.63 10.74 11.09
C ARG A 71 -6.94 11.19 9.65
N LEU A 72 -7.51 10.30 8.86
CA LEU A 72 -7.87 10.55 7.47
C LEU A 72 -9.36 10.81 7.35
N HIS A 73 -9.72 11.84 6.61
CA HIS A 73 -11.11 12.12 6.26
C HIS A 73 -11.38 11.70 4.81
N PRO A 74 -12.52 11.04 4.52
CA PRO A 74 -12.93 10.82 3.15
C PRO A 74 -13.07 12.15 2.40
N LEU A 75 -12.74 12.14 1.10
CA LEU A 75 -12.93 13.33 0.28
C LEU A 75 -14.43 13.62 0.10
N ALA A 76 -14.87 14.82 0.44
CA ALA A 76 -16.21 15.30 0.13
C ALA A 76 -16.44 15.30 -1.39
N HIS A 77 -17.70 15.22 -1.82
CA HIS A 77 -18.05 15.11 -3.24
C HIS A 77 -17.48 16.28 -4.09
N GLU A 78 -17.55 17.50 -3.57
CA GLU A 78 -16.98 18.67 -4.25
C GLU A 78 -15.45 18.56 -4.40
N GLN A 79 -14.76 18.03 -3.39
CA GLN A 79 -13.32 17.79 -3.44
C GLN A 79 -12.96 16.73 -4.47
N GLN A 80 -13.76 15.67 -4.60
CA GLN A 80 -13.57 14.65 -5.64
C GLN A 80 -13.73 15.26 -7.04
N ILE A 81 -14.73 16.12 -7.25
CA ILE A 81 -14.94 16.83 -8.52
C ILE A 81 -13.77 17.76 -8.82
N ALA A 82 -13.31 18.53 -7.82
CA ALA A 82 -12.17 19.44 -7.96
C ALA A 82 -10.89 18.66 -8.31
N LEU A 83 -10.64 17.52 -7.65
CA LEU A 83 -9.51 16.63 -7.95
C LEU A 83 -9.56 16.13 -9.41
N VAL A 84 -10.72 15.66 -9.86
CA VAL A 84 -10.87 15.17 -11.25
C VAL A 84 -10.63 16.30 -12.26
N LYS A 85 -11.11 17.53 -11.99
CA LYS A 85 -10.83 18.70 -12.83
C LYS A 85 -9.34 19.02 -12.88
N ALA A 86 -8.66 19.04 -11.72
CA ALA A 86 -7.22 19.26 -11.64
C ALA A 86 -6.41 18.22 -12.42
N LEU A 87 -6.77 16.95 -12.30
CA LEU A 87 -6.13 15.84 -13.03
C LEU A 87 -6.28 16.01 -14.56
N LYS A 88 -7.45 16.45 -15.03
CA LYS A 88 -7.66 16.75 -16.45
C LYS A 88 -6.79 17.93 -16.92
N THR A 89 -6.66 18.98 -16.10
CA THR A 89 -5.82 20.15 -16.41
C THR A 89 -4.34 19.78 -16.48
N ILE A 90 -3.86 18.92 -15.55
CA ILE A 90 -2.47 18.42 -15.53
C ILE A 90 -2.17 17.58 -16.78
N GLY A 91 -3.17 16.86 -17.32
CA GLY A 91 -3.05 16.09 -18.55
C GLY A 91 -2.12 14.87 -18.46
N ASN A 92 -1.76 14.42 -17.26
CA ASN A 92 -0.93 13.21 -17.09
C ASN A 92 -1.82 11.97 -17.03
N THR A 93 -1.78 11.16 -18.07
CA THR A 93 -2.64 9.99 -18.23
C THR A 93 -2.46 8.97 -17.10
N GLU A 94 -1.22 8.64 -16.75
CA GLU A 94 -0.92 7.63 -15.72
C GLU A 94 -1.36 8.09 -14.35
N MET A 95 -1.12 9.36 -14.03
CA MET A 95 -1.58 9.96 -12.78
C MET A 95 -3.10 9.97 -12.70
N THR A 96 -3.77 10.39 -13.77
CA THR A 96 -5.25 10.40 -13.85
C THR A 96 -5.82 9.00 -13.65
N LEU A 97 -5.29 7.99 -14.34
CA LEU A 97 -5.76 6.61 -14.20
C LEU A 97 -5.47 6.03 -12.80
N GLY A 98 -4.30 6.33 -12.22
CA GLY A 98 -3.96 5.90 -10.86
C GLY A 98 -4.92 6.47 -9.82
N PHE A 99 -5.20 7.77 -9.86
CA PHE A 99 -6.20 8.41 -9.00
C PHE A 99 -7.61 7.90 -9.24
N LEU A 100 -7.97 7.65 -10.50
CA LEU A 100 -9.28 7.11 -10.85
C LEU A 100 -9.50 5.72 -10.22
N ILE A 101 -8.51 4.84 -10.29
CA ILE A 101 -8.56 3.53 -9.63
C ILE A 101 -8.68 3.73 -8.12
N ALA A 102 -7.86 4.57 -7.50
CA ALA A 102 -7.90 4.81 -6.06
C ALA A 102 -9.27 5.32 -5.60
N LEU A 103 -9.85 6.30 -6.32
CA LEU A 103 -11.16 6.89 -5.99
C LEU A 103 -12.31 5.90 -6.13
N THR A 104 -12.28 5.03 -7.15
CA THR A 104 -13.40 4.12 -7.45
C THR A 104 -13.33 2.79 -6.72
N THR A 105 -12.12 2.34 -6.33
CA THR A 105 -11.93 1.03 -5.69
C THR A 105 -11.50 1.11 -4.23
N GLY A 106 -11.13 2.29 -3.72
CA GLY A 106 -10.53 2.46 -2.40
C GLY A 106 -9.12 1.87 -2.28
N ALA A 107 -8.48 1.50 -3.40
CA ALA A 107 -7.16 0.88 -3.38
C ALA A 107 -6.09 1.87 -2.90
N ARG A 108 -5.18 1.38 -2.02
CA ARG A 108 -4.01 2.15 -1.60
C ARG A 108 -3.02 2.35 -2.76
N ILE A 109 -2.23 3.41 -2.70
CA ILE A 109 -1.22 3.76 -3.71
C ILE A 109 -0.30 2.58 -4.05
N GLN A 110 0.15 1.82 -3.06
CA GLN A 110 0.94 0.61 -3.26
C GLN A 110 0.21 -0.41 -4.13
N THR A 111 -1.06 -0.66 -3.85
CA THR A 111 -1.89 -1.61 -4.59
C THR A 111 -2.11 -1.13 -6.02
N VAL A 112 -2.47 0.15 -6.20
CA VAL A 112 -2.69 0.74 -7.53
C VAL A 112 -1.45 0.60 -8.41
N PHE A 113 -0.27 0.96 -7.89
CA PHE A 113 0.96 0.98 -8.70
C PHE A 113 1.67 -0.37 -8.79
N THR A 114 1.18 -1.40 -8.11
CA THR A 114 1.65 -2.79 -8.30
C THR A 114 0.71 -3.65 -9.12
N LEU A 115 -0.41 -3.10 -9.62
CA LEU A 115 -1.27 -3.79 -10.58
C LEU A 115 -0.47 -4.20 -11.82
N ARG A 116 -0.77 -5.38 -12.34
CA ARG A 116 -0.09 -5.99 -13.48
C ARG A 116 -1.04 -6.09 -14.68
N LYS A 117 -0.46 -6.23 -15.85
CA LYS A 117 -1.20 -6.37 -17.11
C LYS A 117 -2.19 -7.54 -17.07
N LYS A 118 -1.81 -8.68 -16.47
CA LYS A 118 -2.68 -9.86 -16.32
C LYS A 118 -4.01 -9.59 -15.61
N HIS A 119 -4.09 -8.56 -14.76
CA HIS A 119 -5.34 -8.20 -14.07
C HIS A 119 -6.39 -7.59 -15.02
N PHE A 120 -5.99 -7.21 -16.25
CA PHE A 120 -6.84 -6.55 -17.24
C PHE A 120 -7.00 -7.35 -18.54
N GLU A 121 -6.69 -8.65 -18.51
CA GLU A 121 -6.81 -9.54 -19.69
C GLU A 121 -8.25 -10.02 -19.92
N LYS A 122 -9.05 -10.10 -18.86
CA LYS A 122 -10.44 -10.57 -18.95
C LYS A 122 -11.23 -9.66 -19.89
N THR A 123 -11.92 -10.27 -20.85
CA THR A 123 -12.89 -9.54 -21.69
C THR A 123 -14.20 -9.38 -20.91
N LEU A 124 -14.73 -8.15 -20.91
CA LEU A 124 -16.04 -7.84 -20.37
C LEU A 124 -17.12 -8.55 -21.19
N LYS A 125 -18.10 -9.13 -20.49
CA LYS A 125 -19.31 -9.64 -21.10
C LYS A 125 -20.35 -8.51 -21.20
N ASP A 126 -21.26 -8.61 -22.14
CA ASP A 126 -22.36 -7.66 -22.24
C ASP A 126 -23.20 -7.70 -20.96
N GLY A 127 -23.47 -6.52 -20.38
CA GLY A 127 -24.20 -6.37 -19.12
C GLY A 127 -23.36 -6.60 -17.85
N GLU A 128 -22.04 -6.82 -17.96
CA GLU A 128 -21.16 -6.92 -16.77
C GLU A 128 -20.74 -5.50 -16.33
N ASP A 129 -21.39 -4.97 -15.28
CA ASP A 129 -21.16 -3.62 -14.77
C ASP A 129 -19.93 -3.53 -13.86
N GLU A 130 -19.53 -4.65 -13.26
CA GLU A 130 -18.44 -4.72 -12.31
C GLU A 130 -17.51 -5.92 -12.56
N LEU A 131 -16.21 -5.72 -12.35
CA LEU A 131 -15.21 -6.78 -12.36
C LEU A 131 -14.51 -6.87 -11.02
N LYS A 132 -14.31 -8.11 -10.58
CA LYS A 132 -13.63 -8.44 -9.34
C LYS A 132 -12.20 -8.86 -9.64
N ILE A 133 -11.23 -8.13 -9.11
CA ILE A 133 -9.79 -8.41 -9.24
C ILE A 133 -9.24 -8.75 -7.86
N LYS A 134 -8.71 -9.95 -7.69
CA LYS A 134 -8.02 -10.35 -6.46
C LYS A 134 -6.63 -9.72 -6.42
N VAL A 135 -6.26 -9.15 -5.27
CA VAL A 135 -4.96 -8.53 -4.99
C VAL A 135 -4.41 -9.02 -3.65
N GLY A 136 -3.12 -8.91 -3.44
CA GLY A 136 -2.43 -9.39 -2.25
C GLY A 136 -1.62 -10.66 -2.51
N TYR A 137 -1.40 -11.44 -1.49
CA TYR A 137 -0.55 -12.64 -1.56
C TYR A 137 -0.92 -13.57 -2.73
N GLY A 138 0.10 -13.95 -3.52
CA GLY A 138 -0.06 -14.86 -4.66
C GLY A 138 -0.63 -14.24 -5.94
N THR A 139 -0.88 -12.92 -5.99
CA THR A 139 -1.48 -12.25 -7.15
C THR A 139 -0.52 -11.36 -7.94
N ASP A 140 0.74 -11.22 -7.52
CA ASP A 140 1.73 -10.25 -8.02
C ASP A 140 1.31 -8.77 -7.85
N CYS A 141 0.24 -8.50 -7.09
CA CYS A 141 -0.21 -7.17 -6.73
C CYS A 141 -0.16 -6.99 -5.21
N TYR A 142 0.56 -5.99 -4.74
CA TYR A 142 0.89 -5.84 -3.33
C TYR A 142 -0.15 -5.01 -2.59
N THR A 143 -0.44 -5.45 -1.37
CA THR A 143 -1.34 -4.76 -0.44
C THR A 143 -0.60 -4.52 0.88
N LYS A 144 -1.13 -3.67 1.74
CA LYS A 144 -0.58 -3.46 3.09
C LYS A 144 -0.63 -4.79 3.87
N PHE A 145 0.53 -5.20 4.38
CA PHE A 145 0.73 -6.50 5.05
C PHE A 145 0.43 -7.72 4.16
N ASN A 146 0.47 -7.54 2.84
CA ASN A 146 0.21 -8.58 1.84
C ASN A 146 -1.15 -9.29 2.01
N LYS A 147 -2.15 -8.61 2.61
CA LYS A 147 -3.50 -9.14 2.82
C LYS A 147 -4.21 -9.33 1.49
N ILE A 148 -4.91 -10.46 1.38
CA ILE A 148 -5.73 -10.75 0.20
C ILE A 148 -6.99 -9.89 0.27
N HIS A 149 -7.25 -9.14 -0.81
CA HIS A 149 -8.42 -8.32 -1.01
C HIS A 149 -9.00 -8.53 -2.41
N THR A 150 -10.25 -8.14 -2.57
CA THR A 150 -10.89 -8.05 -3.88
C THR A 150 -11.17 -6.60 -4.19
N LEU A 151 -10.59 -6.08 -5.27
CA LEU A 151 -10.94 -4.79 -5.81
C LEU A 151 -12.14 -4.96 -6.75
N ILE A 152 -13.13 -4.09 -6.62
CA ILE A 152 -14.30 -4.04 -7.49
C ILE A 152 -14.09 -2.88 -8.45
N PHE A 153 -13.91 -3.21 -9.72
CA PHE A 153 -13.77 -2.23 -10.80
C PHE A 153 -15.12 -2.06 -11.50
N SER A 154 -15.58 -0.84 -11.62
CA SER A 154 -16.67 -0.55 -12.57
C SER A 154 -16.19 -0.82 -14.00
N SER A 155 -17.08 -1.33 -14.85
CA SER A 155 -16.78 -1.71 -16.23
C SER A 155 -16.11 -0.58 -17.02
N TRP A 156 -16.55 0.68 -16.83
CA TRP A 156 -15.99 1.82 -17.53
C TRP A 156 -14.55 2.16 -17.13
N VAL A 157 -14.16 1.99 -15.84
CA VAL A 157 -12.76 2.15 -15.38
C VAL A 157 -11.89 1.06 -15.98
N TYR A 158 -12.39 -0.19 -15.89
CA TYR A 158 -11.70 -1.34 -16.46
C TYR A 158 -11.45 -1.18 -17.96
N GLN A 159 -12.44 -0.73 -18.71
CA GLN A 159 -12.29 -0.44 -20.14
C GLN A 159 -11.25 0.65 -20.41
N LYS A 160 -11.26 1.74 -19.63
CA LYS A 160 -10.22 2.80 -19.75
C LYS A 160 -8.81 2.23 -19.55
N MET A 161 -8.64 1.33 -18.59
CA MET A 161 -7.35 0.66 -18.37
C MET A 161 -6.96 -0.21 -19.58
N ARG A 162 -7.88 -0.96 -20.17
CA ARG A 162 -7.62 -1.75 -21.37
C ARG A 162 -7.26 -0.87 -22.58
N ILE A 163 -7.95 0.25 -22.77
CA ILE A 163 -7.62 1.22 -23.82
C ILE A 163 -6.19 1.76 -23.60
N TYR A 164 -5.86 2.12 -22.36
CA TYR A 164 -4.52 2.60 -22.04
C TYR A 164 -3.44 1.55 -22.32
N LEU A 165 -3.63 0.30 -21.90
CA LEU A 165 -2.69 -0.80 -22.14
C LEU A 165 -2.47 -1.10 -23.63
N ASN A 166 -3.45 -0.81 -24.48
CA ASN A 166 -3.34 -0.96 -25.94
C ASN A 166 -2.82 0.30 -26.64
N SER A 167 -2.64 1.41 -25.90
CA SER A 167 -2.18 2.68 -26.47
C SER A 167 -0.71 2.64 -26.89
N PRO A 168 -0.32 3.41 -27.92
CA PRO A 168 1.08 3.56 -28.32
C PRO A 168 1.94 4.10 -27.17
N ARG A 169 1.35 4.95 -26.29
CA ARG A 169 2.01 5.51 -25.12
C ARG A 169 2.47 4.43 -24.14
N TYR A 170 1.60 3.47 -23.80
CA TYR A 170 1.95 2.36 -22.92
C TYR A 170 2.95 1.41 -23.58
N LYS A 171 2.71 1.01 -24.83
CA LYS A 171 3.57 0.08 -25.58
C LYS A 171 5.02 0.58 -25.65
N LYS A 172 5.23 1.86 -25.95
CA LYS A 172 6.56 2.49 -25.96
C LYS A 172 7.29 2.41 -24.62
N ARG A 173 6.55 2.45 -23.49
CA ARG A 173 7.12 2.30 -22.15
C ARG A 173 7.36 0.84 -21.80
N GLU A 174 6.44 -0.04 -22.18
CA GLU A 174 6.56 -1.48 -22.02
C GLU A 174 7.80 -2.03 -22.75
N GLU A 175 8.07 -1.60 -23.97
CA GLU A 175 9.27 -1.96 -24.72
C GLU A 175 10.57 -1.62 -23.96
N LYS A 176 10.62 -0.47 -23.30
CA LYS A 176 11.77 -0.08 -22.47
C LYS A 176 11.86 -0.87 -21.15
N ALA A 177 10.77 -1.47 -20.70
CA ALA A 177 10.65 -2.19 -19.44
C ALA A 177 10.80 -3.72 -19.59
N THR A 178 11.10 -4.24 -20.77
CA THR A 178 11.19 -5.70 -21.05
C THR A 178 12.22 -6.43 -20.19
N HIS A 179 13.22 -5.72 -19.68
CA HIS A 179 14.23 -6.27 -18.76
C HIS A 179 13.70 -6.54 -17.34
N ILE A 180 12.51 -6.03 -16.95
CA ILE A 180 11.96 -6.16 -15.60
C ILE A 180 11.29 -7.53 -15.41
N PHE A 181 10.48 -7.95 -16.38
CA PHE A 181 9.83 -9.26 -16.40
C PHE A 181 9.82 -9.83 -17.81
N ALA A 182 10.31 -11.05 -17.96
CA ALA A 182 10.29 -11.76 -19.26
C ALA A 182 8.86 -12.05 -19.71
N GLU A 183 7.96 -12.32 -18.76
CA GLU A 183 6.54 -12.56 -19.03
C GLU A 183 5.80 -11.24 -19.18
N GLN A 184 5.32 -10.94 -20.39
CA GLN A 184 4.63 -9.69 -20.70
C GLN A 184 3.40 -9.43 -19.83
N ASN A 185 2.67 -10.49 -19.42
CA ASN A 185 1.46 -10.35 -18.61
C ASN A 185 1.76 -9.98 -17.15
N ARG A 186 2.98 -10.23 -16.66
CA ARG A 186 3.45 -9.82 -15.33
C ARG A 186 3.97 -8.37 -15.29
N GLN A 187 4.04 -7.69 -16.44
CA GLN A 187 4.52 -6.33 -16.52
C GLN A 187 3.61 -5.37 -15.77
N TYR A 188 4.20 -4.35 -15.16
CA TYR A 188 3.47 -3.26 -14.50
C TYR A 188 2.64 -2.47 -15.51
N ILE A 189 1.46 -2.03 -15.08
CA ILE A 189 0.63 -1.15 -15.92
C ILE A 189 1.05 0.32 -15.83
N PHE A 190 1.67 0.74 -14.72
CA PHE A 190 2.14 2.11 -14.54
C PHE A 190 3.66 2.17 -14.63
N LEU A 191 4.12 2.61 -15.79
CA LEU A 191 5.54 2.75 -16.13
C LEU A 191 5.88 4.21 -16.40
N THR A 192 7.06 4.63 -16.01
CA THR A 192 7.63 5.94 -16.35
C THR A 192 8.03 5.99 -17.83
N ASN A 193 8.40 7.15 -18.33
CA ASN A 193 8.92 7.31 -19.71
C ASN A 193 10.23 6.51 -19.95
N ARG A 194 10.92 6.10 -18.87
CA ARG A 194 12.14 5.28 -18.93
C ARG A 194 11.86 3.78 -18.85
N GLY A 195 10.60 3.36 -18.71
CA GLY A 195 10.21 1.96 -18.52
C GLY A 195 10.34 1.45 -17.08
N THR A 196 10.63 2.31 -16.11
CA THR A 196 10.67 1.91 -14.69
C THR A 196 9.28 1.98 -14.07
N PRO A 197 8.92 1.09 -13.14
CA PRO A 197 7.62 1.15 -12.47
C PRO A 197 7.51 2.38 -11.56
N PHE A 198 6.30 2.92 -11.38
CA PHE A 198 6.04 4.00 -10.43
C PHE A 198 6.23 3.54 -8.97
N TYR A 199 6.03 2.27 -8.71
CA TYR A 199 6.26 1.62 -7.44
C TYR A 199 6.94 0.27 -7.67
N ALA A 200 8.14 0.10 -7.10
CA ALA A 200 8.87 -1.16 -7.21
C ALA A 200 8.37 -2.15 -6.15
N ALA A 201 7.73 -3.21 -6.58
CA ALA A 201 7.26 -4.29 -5.73
C ALA A 201 8.43 -5.13 -5.17
N HIS A 202 8.17 -5.91 -4.12
CA HIS A 202 9.21 -6.71 -3.45
C HIS A 202 9.77 -7.83 -4.34
N ASP A 203 8.97 -8.34 -5.27
CA ASP A 203 9.35 -9.37 -6.24
C ASP A 203 10.11 -8.81 -7.45
N ASN A 204 10.27 -7.49 -7.53
CA ASN A 204 11.01 -6.88 -8.62
C ASN A 204 12.52 -7.09 -8.40
N PRO A 205 13.22 -7.84 -9.27
CA PRO A 205 14.64 -8.13 -9.12
C PRO A 205 15.53 -6.88 -9.18
N TYR A 206 15.03 -5.82 -9.81
CA TYR A 206 15.72 -4.53 -9.95
C TYR A 206 15.32 -3.49 -8.92
N ARG A 207 14.57 -3.87 -7.90
CA ARG A 207 14.10 -2.94 -6.87
C ARG A 207 15.22 -2.12 -6.23
N HIS A 208 16.38 -2.73 -6.00
CA HIS A 208 17.55 -2.07 -5.41
C HIS A 208 18.04 -0.91 -6.28
N LEU A 209 17.94 -0.99 -7.60
CA LEU A 209 18.37 0.08 -8.52
C LEU A 209 17.47 1.33 -8.44
N TYR A 210 16.19 1.15 -8.05
CA TYR A 210 15.24 2.27 -7.95
C TYR A 210 15.23 2.93 -6.57
N THR A 211 15.65 2.20 -5.53
CA THR A 211 15.72 2.74 -4.16
C THR A 211 16.98 3.55 -3.92
N THR A 212 18.08 3.23 -4.59
CA THR A 212 19.38 3.90 -4.38
C THR A 212 19.42 5.31 -5.00
N GLN A 213 18.58 5.63 -5.99
CA GLN A 213 18.54 6.95 -6.63
C GLN A 213 17.90 8.07 -5.78
N LYS A 214 17.29 7.75 -4.64
CA LYS A 214 16.65 8.75 -3.74
C LYS A 214 17.62 9.50 -2.83
N TYR A 215 18.88 9.11 -2.75
CA TYR A 215 19.85 9.68 -1.80
C TYR A 215 21.04 10.38 -2.48
N GLN A 216 20.94 10.70 -3.77
CA GLN A 216 22.01 11.41 -4.51
C GLN A 216 21.56 12.78 -5.04
N THR A 217 20.63 13.44 -4.33
CA THR A 217 20.31 14.88 -4.59
C THR A 217 20.37 15.64 -3.31
#